data_f1528b54c51c313c4bca772996bcc066
#
_entry.id   f1528b54c51c313c4bca772996bcc066
#
_cell.length_a   1.000
_cell.length_b   1.000
_cell.length_c   1.000
_cell.angle_alpha   90.00
_cell.angle_beta   90.00
_cell.angle_gamma   90.00
#
_symmetry.space_group_name_H-M   'P 1'
#
loop_
_entity.id
_entity.type
_entity.pdbx_description
1 polymer ?
#
loop_
_entity_poly.entity_id
_entity_poly.type
_entity_poly.pdbx_seq_one_letter_code
_entity_poly.pdbx_strand_id
1 'polypeptide(L)'
;MAVILDLVVQGLQMLLVLLLAPLLTGLVRKVKARLLLRRGPPLIQPYRDLARLMRKEVVLADNASWLFRVTPYLIFAATWVAASLVPTFRTGLLFSWSADLIAIIALLGSARFFLALAGLDVGTSFGGIGSSREVMIASLAEPAMIMIVFTVALIAGSTQLSTMAEFLVSSEVGLRVSLGLALVALIMVAIAENARIPVDNPATHLELTMVHEAMVLEYSGRHLALIELSASLKLLLYLSLIACLFVPWGLVPAGAAAGMLAIGIAAYMGKLAVGGSLLALFETSIAKMRVFRVPEFLGAALMLGLLATLLLFVSRSL
;
A
#
# COMPACT_ATOMS: atom_id res chain seq x y z
N MET A 1 -12.67 29.51 -12.13
CA MET A 1 -12.88 29.25 -10.68
C MET A 1 -12.92 27.75 -10.38
N ALA A 2 -13.66 26.93 -11.16
CA ALA A 2 -13.71 25.47 -10.95
C ALA A 2 -12.34 24.78 -11.03
N VAL A 3 -11.53 25.06 -12.05
CA VAL A 3 -10.20 24.45 -12.23
C VAL A 3 -9.24 24.77 -11.06
N ILE A 4 -9.29 25.99 -10.51
CA ILE A 4 -8.47 26.38 -9.36
C ILE A 4 -8.89 25.57 -8.11
N LEU A 5 -10.20 25.40 -7.92
CA LEU A 5 -10.73 24.60 -6.81
C LEU A 5 -10.30 23.14 -6.91
N ASP A 6 -10.40 22.55 -8.10
CA ASP A 6 -9.99 21.16 -8.33
C ASP A 6 -8.48 20.98 -8.14
N LEU A 7 -7.67 21.96 -8.50
CA LEU A 7 -6.23 21.96 -8.27
C LEU A 7 -5.89 22.06 -6.78
N VAL A 8 -6.62 22.88 -6.02
CA VAL A 8 -6.48 22.98 -4.56
C VAL A 8 -6.89 21.67 -3.87
N VAL A 9 -7.99 21.05 -4.31
CA VAL A 9 -8.45 19.78 -3.74
C VAL A 9 -7.46 18.64 -4.05
N GLN A 10 -6.90 18.62 -5.27
CA GLN A 10 -5.85 17.65 -5.62
C GLN A 10 -4.59 17.85 -4.77
N GLY A 11 -4.14 19.11 -4.61
CA GLY A 11 -3.00 19.44 -3.74
C GLY A 11 -3.25 19.03 -2.27
N LEU A 12 -4.47 19.28 -1.78
CA LEU A 12 -4.89 18.84 -0.45
C LEU A 12 -4.81 17.33 -0.29
N GLN A 13 -5.27 16.55 -1.29
CA GLN A 13 -5.18 15.10 -1.25
C GLN A 13 -3.73 14.62 -1.22
N MET A 14 -2.87 15.15 -2.09
CA MET A 14 -1.45 14.80 -2.13
C MET A 14 -0.76 15.05 -0.79
N LEU A 15 -1.06 16.18 -0.17
CA LEU A 15 -0.51 16.56 1.12
C LEU A 15 -1.10 15.72 2.27
N LEU A 16 -2.39 15.46 2.24
CA LEU A 16 -3.09 14.65 3.23
C LEU A 16 -2.54 13.22 3.27
N VAL A 17 -2.37 12.59 2.10
CA VAL A 17 -1.78 11.25 1.97
C VAL A 17 -0.37 11.21 2.54
N LEU A 18 0.47 12.21 2.21
CA LEU A 18 1.83 12.31 2.70
C LEU A 18 1.89 12.47 4.23
N LEU A 19 1.00 13.28 4.79
CA LEU A 19 0.92 13.51 6.23
C LEU A 19 0.33 12.31 6.98
N LEU A 20 -0.69 11.66 6.47
CA LEU A 20 -1.34 10.55 7.17
C LEU A 20 -0.53 9.25 7.16
N ALA A 21 0.39 9.06 6.21
CA ALA A 21 1.14 7.81 6.08
C ALA A 21 2.00 7.47 7.33
N PRO A 22 2.85 8.38 7.85
CA PRO A 22 3.59 8.12 9.08
C PRO A 22 2.67 8.03 10.31
N LEU A 23 1.57 8.79 10.33
CA LEU A 23 0.60 8.74 11.42
C LEU A 23 -0.07 7.37 11.52
N LEU A 24 -0.47 6.80 10.39
CA LEU A 24 -1.03 5.46 10.29
C LEU A 24 -0.06 4.39 10.81
N THR A 25 1.22 4.47 10.40
CA THR A 25 2.27 3.58 10.91
C THR A 25 2.43 3.72 12.43
N GLY A 26 2.39 4.95 12.95
CA GLY A 26 2.41 5.24 14.39
C GLY A 26 1.19 4.65 15.12
N LEU A 27 0.01 4.75 14.51
CA LEU A 27 -1.23 4.17 15.04
C LEU A 27 -1.12 2.64 15.16
N VAL A 28 -0.71 1.97 14.08
CA VAL A 28 -0.55 0.51 14.07
C VAL A 28 0.45 0.06 15.14
N ARG A 29 1.62 0.73 15.25
CA ARG A 29 2.63 0.45 16.28
C ARG A 29 2.08 0.64 17.69
N LYS A 30 1.28 1.69 17.92
CA LYS A 30 0.70 1.99 19.24
C LYS A 30 -0.38 0.99 19.63
N VAL A 31 -1.30 0.66 18.71
CA VAL A 31 -2.36 -0.34 18.95
C VAL A 31 -1.74 -1.71 19.24
N LYS A 32 -0.77 -2.14 18.41
CA LYS A 32 -0.04 -3.39 18.62
C LYS A 32 0.63 -3.44 20.01
N ALA A 33 1.30 -2.36 20.43
CA ALA A 33 1.92 -2.31 21.75
C ALA A 33 0.87 -2.43 22.87
N ARG A 34 -0.30 -1.79 22.73
CA ARG A 34 -1.39 -1.89 23.72
C ARG A 34 -1.97 -3.30 23.80
N LEU A 35 -2.17 -3.97 22.67
CA LEU A 35 -2.63 -5.36 22.63
C LEU A 35 -1.62 -6.31 23.32
N LEU A 36 -0.33 -5.99 23.25
CA LEU A 36 0.75 -6.71 23.95
C LEU A 36 0.97 -6.24 25.40
N LEU A 37 0.04 -5.48 25.99
CA LEU A 37 0.11 -4.92 27.34
C LEU A 37 1.35 -4.01 27.57
N ARG A 38 1.86 -3.36 26.53
CA ARG A 38 2.98 -2.40 26.57
C ARG A 38 2.48 -0.97 26.37
N ARG A 39 3.23 0.03 26.89
CA ARG A 39 2.85 1.45 26.70
C ARG A 39 2.92 1.93 25.26
N GLY A 40 3.86 1.42 24.47
CA GLY A 40 4.08 1.79 23.06
C GLY A 40 4.59 3.22 22.85
N PRO A 41 5.11 3.52 21.65
CA PRO A 41 5.59 4.87 21.32
C PRO A 41 4.42 5.85 21.13
N PRO A 42 4.68 7.19 21.19
CA PRO A 42 3.69 8.19 20.82
C PRO A 42 3.35 8.09 19.32
N LEU A 43 2.14 8.51 18.94
CA LEU A 43 1.67 8.47 17.53
C LEU A 43 2.58 9.26 16.58
N ILE A 44 3.23 10.31 17.09
CA ILE A 44 4.12 11.22 16.32
C ILE A 44 5.54 10.64 16.17
N GLN A 45 5.83 9.49 16.80
CA GLN A 45 7.18 8.92 16.76
C GLN A 45 7.74 8.73 15.34
N PRO A 46 6.99 8.22 14.34
CA PRO A 46 7.51 8.06 12.99
C PRO A 46 7.97 9.39 12.36
N TYR A 47 7.29 10.49 12.63
CA TYR A 47 7.73 11.81 12.14
C TYR A 47 9.05 12.26 12.79
N ARG A 48 9.23 11.98 14.09
CA ARG A 48 10.49 12.29 14.78
C ARG A 48 11.64 11.47 14.23
N ASP A 49 11.38 10.19 13.92
CA ASP A 49 12.37 9.29 13.34
C ASP A 49 12.75 9.75 11.92
N LEU A 50 11.77 10.10 11.07
CA LEU A 50 12.00 10.67 9.75
C LEU A 50 12.77 12.00 9.82
N ALA A 51 12.38 12.92 10.70
CA ALA A 51 13.06 14.20 10.86
C ALA A 51 14.52 14.02 11.34
N ARG A 52 14.78 13.04 12.21
CA ARG A 52 16.12 12.68 12.65
C ARG A 52 16.97 12.12 11.51
N LEU A 53 16.40 11.22 10.69
CA LEU A 53 17.09 10.63 9.54
C LEU A 53 17.39 11.68 8.46
N MET A 54 16.45 12.59 8.19
CA MET A 54 16.64 13.66 7.22
C MET A 54 17.78 14.63 7.57
N ARG A 55 18.12 14.76 8.88
CA ARG A 55 19.22 15.60 9.36
C ARG A 55 20.57 14.91 9.35
N LYS A 56 20.59 13.58 9.18
CA LYS A 56 21.83 12.79 9.16
C LYS A 56 22.47 12.84 7.78
N GLU A 57 23.79 12.78 7.76
CA GLU A 57 24.57 12.62 6.54
C GLU A 57 24.31 11.26 5.88
N VAL A 58 24.43 11.24 4.56
CA VAL A 58 24.32 10.00 3.78
C VAL A 58 25.71 9.41 3.67
N VAL A 59 25.87 8.22 4.19
CA VAL A 59 27.07 7.40 3.97
C VAL A 59 26.72 6.38 2.90
N LEU A 60 27.56 6.30 1.87
CA LEU A 60 27.40 5.38 0.76
C LEU A 60 28.58 4.39 0.76
N ALA A 61 28.33 3.17 0.35
CA ALA A 61 29.38 2.19 0.10
C ALA A 61 30.23 2.63 -1.11
N ASP A 62 31.53 2.36 -1.08
CA ASP A 62 32.46 2.79 -2.14
C ASP A 62 32.15 2.15 -3.51
N ASN A 63 31.55 0.98 -3.52
CA ASN A 63 31.12 0.23 -4.69
C ASN A 63 29.70 0.57 -5.16
N ALA A 64 28.96 1.44 -4.46
CA ALA A 64 27.58 1.80 -4.82
C ALA A 64 27.56 2.63 -6.12
N SER A 65 26.76 2.19 -7.10
CA SER A 65 26.59 2.88 -8.38
C SER A 65 25.66 4.11 -8.25
N TRP A 66 25.45 4.79 -9.36
CA TRP A 66 24.47 5.87 -9.45
C TRP A 66 23.04 5.39 -9.19
N LEU A 67 22.74 4.12 -9.55
CA LEU A 67 21.43 3.51 -9.36
C LEU A 67 21.05 3.51 -7.85
N PHE A 68 21.97 3.06 -6.99
CA PHE A 68 21.77 3.04 -5.54
C PHE A 68 21.45 4.42 -4.98
N ARG A 69 22.07 5.49 -5.51
CA ARG A 69 21.84 6.89 -5.08
C ARG A 69 20.48 7.43 -5.50
N VAL A 70 19.98 7.05 -6.68
CA VAL A 70 18.75 7.59 -7.27
C VAL A 70 17.51 6.80 -6.82
N THR A 71 17.67 5.51 -6.56
CA THR A 71 16.57 4.60 -6.19
C THR A 71 15.67 5.11 -5.06
N PRO A 72 16.14 5.68 -3.93
CA PRO A 72 15.25 6.17 -2.88
C PRO A 72 14.29 7.26 -3.34
N TYR A 73 14.74 8.12 -4.24
CA TYR A 73 13.92 9.18 -4.84
C TYR A 73 12.88 8.63 -5.81
N LEU A 74 13.27 7.64 -6.62
CA LEU A 74 12.35 6.96 -7.55
C LEU A 74 11.25 6.21 -6.80
N ILE A 75 11.61 5.45 -5.76
CA ILE A 75 10.65 4.72 -4.92
C ILE A 75 9.68 5.70 -4.26
N PHE A 76 10.20 6.77 -3.68
CA PHE A 76 9.38 7.78 -3.03
C PHE A 76 8.42 8.44 -4.03
N ALA A 77 8.92 8.88 -5.19
CA ALA A 77 8.09 9.50 -6.22
C ALA A 77 7.00 8.55 -6.72
N ALA A 78 7.35 7.31 -7.07
CA ALA A 78 6.41 6.32 -7.56
C ALA A 78 5.32 5.99 -6.52
N THR A 79 5.70 5.75 -5.26
CA THR A 79 4.74 5.43 -4.20
C THR A 79 3.86 6.62 -3.83
N TRP A 80 4.40 7.84 -3.81
CA TRP A 80 3.62 9.04 -3.51
C TRP A 80 2.63 9.38 -4.62
N VAL A 81 3.07 9.29 -5.88
CA VAL A 81 2.16 9.46 -7.03
C VAL A 81 1.07 8.39 -7.00
N ALA A 82 1.42 7.12 -6.85
CA ALA A 82 0.44 6.03 -6.77
C ALA A 82 -0.58 6.25 -5.64
N ALA A 83 -0.13 6.64 -4.44
CA ALA A 83 -1.02 6.92 -3.31
C ALA A 83 -1.90 8.15 -3.51
N SER A 84 -1.41 9.15 -4.26
CA SER A 84 -2.15 10.38 -4.58
C SER A 84 -3.23 10.18 -5.64
N LEU A 85 -3.12 9.14 -6.47
CA LEU A 85 -4.12 8.78 -7.48
C LEU A 85 -5.34 8.07 -6.89
N VAL A 86 -5.21 7.43 -5.72
CA VAL A 86 -6.33 6.73 -5.07
C VAL A 86 -7.31 7.75 -4.49
N PRO A 87 -8.60 7.73 -4.87
CA PRO A 87 -9.62 8.60 -4.27
C PRO A 87 -9.76 8.32 -2.78
N THR A 88 -9.45 9.30 -1.93
CA THR A 88 -9.47 9.13 -0.47
C THR A 88 -10.74 9.67 0.18
N PHE A 89 -11.11 10.92 -0.12
CA PHE A 89 -12.28 11.60 0.43
C PHE A 89 -13.24 12.15 -0.63
N ARG A 90 -12.79 12.26 -1.90
CA ARG A 90 -13.61 12.76 -3.02
C ARG A 90 -13.34 11.96 -4.29
N THR A 91 -14.38 11.68 -5.09
CA THR A 91 -14.26 11.18 -6.45
C THR A 91 -14.10 12.32 -7.46
N GLY A 92 -13.70 12.02 -8.70
CA GLY A 92 -13.56 13.02 -9.75
C GLY A 92 -12.48 14.07 -9.47
N LEU A 93 -11.32 13.65 -8.97
CA LEU A 93 -10.14 14.49 -8.79
C LEU A 93 -9.55 14.90 -10.15
N LEU A 94 -8.72 15.94 -10.18
CA LEU A 94 -8.13 16.49 -11.41
C LEU A 94 -7.41 15.42 -12.24
N PHE A 95 -6.69 14.50 -11.59
CA PHE A 95 -5.98 13.38 -12.23
C PHE A 95 -6.78 12.07 -12.24
N SER A 96 -8.12 12.11 -12.06
CA SER A 96 -8.96 10.91 -12.09
C SER A 96 -8.88 10.13 -13.42
N TRP A 97 -8.61 10.81 -14.53
CA TRP A 97 -8.41 10.21 -15.85
C TRP A 97 -7.17 9.28 -15.90
N SER A 98 -6.14 9.58 -15.12
CA SER A 98 -4.93 8.74 -14.99
C SER A 98 -4.97 7.82 -13.75
N ALA A 99 -5.99 7.94 -12.91
CA ALA A 99 -6.18 7.13 -11.71
C ALA A 99 -6.72 5.73 -12.06
N ASP A 100 -5.96 5.04 -12.90
CA ASP A 100 -6.22 3.66 -13.32
C ASP A 100 -5.54 2.71 -12.34
N LEU A 101 -6.25 1.65 -11.95
CA LEU A 101 -5.74 0.67 -11.00
C LEU A 101 -4.53 -0.09 -11.55
N ILE A 102 -4.48 -0.30 -12.88
CA ILE A 102 -3.33 -0.91 -13.56
C ILE A 102 -2.10 0.02 -13.45
N ALA A 103 -2.28 1.33 -13.67
CA ALA A 103 -1.19 2.30 -13.54
C ALA A 103 -0.62 2.34 -12.12
N ILE A 104 -1.47 2.25 -11.10
CA ILE A 104 -1.04 2.19 -9.70
C ILE A 104 -0.19 0.94 -9.44
N ILE A 105 -0.62 -0.23 -9.94
CA ILE A 105 0.15 -1.48 -9.80
C ILE A 105 1.49 -1.37 -10.52
N ALA A 106 1.53 -0.80 -11.72
CA ALA A 106 2.76 -0.60 -12.48
C ALA A 106 3.75 0.32 -11.73
N LEU A 107 3.26 1.39 -11.10
CA LEU A 107 4.09 2.27 -10.25
C LEU A 107 4.65 1.54 -9.03
N LEU A 108 3.85 0.73 -8.35
CA LEU A 108 4.31 -0.07 -7.21
C LEU A 108 5.30 -1.15 -7.64
N GLY A 109 5.05 -1.84 -8.76
CA GLY A 109 5.97 -2.82 -9.34
C GLY A 109 7.31 -2.19 -9.72
N SER A 110 7.28 -0.99 -10.35
CA SER A 110 8.51 -0.26 -10.69
C SER A 110 9.31 0.13 -9.43
N ALA A 111 8.65 0.64 -8.39
CA ALA A 111 9.31 0.99 -7.13
C ALA A 111 10.01 -0.22 -6.50
N ARG A 112 9.36 -1.38 -6.51
CA ARG A 112 9.92 -2.64 -6.03
C ARG A 112 11.09 -3.12 -6.87
N PHE A 113 10.94 -3.07 -8.20
CA PHE A 113 11.98 -3.45 -9.13
C PHE A 113 13.27 -2.65 -8.89
N PHE A 114 13.18 -1.33 -8.77
CA PHE A 114 14.32 -0.48 -8.48
C PHE A 114 14.94 -0.77 -7.10
N LEU A 115 14.13 -1.08 -6.08
CA LEU A 115 14.64 -1.44 -4.76
C LEU A 115 15.43 -2.75 -4.81
N ALA A 116 14.91 -3.77 -5.51
CA ALA A 116 15.60 -5.04 -5.66
C ALA A 116 16.92 -4.89 -6.45
N LEU A 117 16.92 -4.08 -7.51
CA LEU A 117 18.16 -3.77 -8.26
C LEU A 117 19.18 -3.05 -7.38
N ALA A 118 18.76 -2.08 -6.57
CA ALA A 118 19.64 -1.37 -5.66
C ALA A 118 20.21 -2.29 -4.58
N GLY A 119 19.42 -3.24 -4.08
CA GLY A 119 19.90 -4.25 -3.13
C GLY A 119 20.97 -5.17 -3.73
N LEU A 120 20.93 -5.42 -5.04
CA LEU A 120 21.97 -6.17 -5.76
C LEU A 120 23.21 -5.33 -6.09
N ASP A 121 23.03 -4.03 -6.32
CA ASP A 121 24.06 -3.11 -6.81
C ASP A 121 25.26 -3.00 -5.85
N VAL A 122 25.02 -3.04 -4.56
CA VAL A 122 26.07 -2.94 -3.53
C VAL A 122 26.89 -4.23 -3.39
N GLY A 123 26.36 -5.37 -3.87
CA GLY A 123 27.06 -6.65 -3.86
C GLY A 123 27.23 -7.27 -2.45
N THR A 124 26.42 -6.86 -1.47
CA THR A 124 26.43 -7.47 -0.12
C THR A 124 25.61 -8.76 -0.10
N SER A 125 25.98 -9.70 0.77
CA SER A 125 25.25 -10.97 0.94
C SER A 125 23.79 -10.72 1.34
N PHE A 126 23.55 -9.76 2.23
CA PHE A 126 22.21 -9.40 2.69
C PHE A 126 21.35 -8.80 1.57
N GLY A 127 21.91 -7.87 0.80
CA GLY A 127 21.24 -7.26 -0.36
C GLY A 127 20.85 -8.30 -1.39
N GLY A 128 21.76 -9.23 -1.73
CA GLY A 128 21.49 -10.31 -2.69
C GLY A 128 20.40 -11.28 -2.21
N ILE A 129 20.44 -11.71 -0.95
CA ILE A 129 19.42 -12.59 -0.36
C ILE A 129 18.06 -11.88 -0.28
N GLY A 130 18.04 -10.62 0.17
CA GLY A 130 16.83 -9.81 0.24
C GLY A 130 16.17 -9.64 -1.13
N SER A 131 16.94 -9.23 -2.12
CA SER A 131 16.46 -9.00 -3.49
C SER A 131 15.91 -10.26 -4.15
N SER A 132 16.59 -11.41 -4.00
CA SER A 132 16.09 -12.68 -4.55
C SER A 132 14.76 -13.12 -3.94
N ARG A 133 14.59 -12.92 -2.63
CA ARG A 133 13.33 -13.21 -1.93
C ARG A 133 12.23 -12.23 -2.33
N GLU A 134 12.54 -10.95 -2.47
CA GLU A 134 11.56 -9.95 -2.90
C GLU A 134 11.06 -10.22 -4.32
N VAL A 135 11.95 -10.56 -5.25
CA VAL A 135 11.58 -10.94 -6.63
C VAL A 135 10.71 -12.20 -6.64
N MET A 136 10.99 -13.19 -5.79
CA MET A 136 10.13 -14.37 -5.63
C MET A 136 8.72 -13.99 -5.13
N ILE A 137 8.61 -13.08 -4.17
CA ILE A 137 7.33 -12.58 -3.69
C ILE A 137 6.59 -11.83 -4.81
N ALA A 138 7.29 -10.95 -5.53
CA ALA A 138 6.75 -10.18 -6.64
C ALA A 138 6.15 -11.07 -7.74
N SER A 139 6.85 -12.13 -8.11
CA SER A 139 6.42 -13.03 -9.18
C SER A 139 5.05 -13.69 -8.95
N LEU A 140 4.58 -13.76 -7.70
CA LEU A 140 3.27 -14.28 -7.33
C LEU A 140 2.28 -13.18 -6.92
N ALA A 141 2.75 -12.13 -6.26
CA ALA A 141 1.91 -11.04 -5.80
C ALA A 141 1.37 -10.18 -6.95
N GLU A 142 2.17 -9.91 -7.97
CA GLU A 142 1.75 -9.11 -9.13
C GLU A 142 0.66 -9.79 -9.97
N PRO A 143 0.77 -11.07 -10.37
CA PRO A 143 -0.31 -11.76 -11.04
C PRO A 143 -1.58 -11.85 -10.18
N ALA A 144 -1.46 -12.09 -8.87
CA ALA A 144 -2.60 -12.10 -7.97
C ALA A 144 -3.31 -10.74 -7.96
N MET A 145 -2.54 -9.64 -7.89
CA MET A 145 -3.08 -8.28 -7.93
C MET A 145 -3.79 -7.99 -9.25
N ILE A 146 -3.23 -8.40 -10.39
CA ILE A 146 -3.84 -8.26 -11.73
C ILE A 146 -5.18 -9.00 -11.78
N MET A 147 -5.27 -10.22 -11.26
CA MET A 147 -6.53 -10.98 -11.22
C MET A 147 -7.61 -10.28 -10.36
N ILE A 148 -7.21 -9.68 -9.24
CA ILE A 148 -8.12 -8.88 -8.41
C ILE A 148 -8.64 -7.66 -9.19
N VAL A 149 -7.74 -6.96 -9.88
CA VAL A 149 -8.11 -5.81 -10.74
C VAL A 149 -9.11 -6.23 -11.81
N PHE A 150 -8.84 -7.33 -12.51
CA PHE A 150 -9.78 -7.84 -13.52
C PHE A 150 -11.15 -8.14 -12.93
N THR A 151 -11.22 -8.77 -11.77
CA THR A 151 -12.48 -9.06 -11.10
C THR A 151 -13.28 -7.78 -10.83
N VAL A 152 -12.66 -6.79 -10.22
CA VAL A 152 -13.34 -5.53 -9.86
C VAL A 152 -13.67 -4.71 -11.11
N ALA A 153 -12.75 -4.65 -12.09
CA ALA A 153 -12.96 -3.93 -13.35
C ALA A 153 -14.10 -4.53 -14.19
N LEU A 154 -14.20 -5.86 -14.25
CA LEU A 154 -15.30 -6.53 -14.94
C LEU A 154 -16.67 -6.28 -14.28
N ILE A 155 -16.70 -6.09 -12.95
CA ILE A 155 -17.94 -5.76 -12.22
C ILE A 155 -18.33 -4.31 -12.49
N ALA A 156 -17.39 -3.38 -12.42
CA ALA A 156 -17.62 -1.94 -12.57
C ALA A 156 -17.65 -1.47 -14.04
N GLY A 157 -17.17 -2.29 -14.98
CA GLY A 157 -17.07 -1.93 -16.40
C GLY A 157 -15.93 -0.92 -16.70
N SER A 158 -15.02 -0.66 -15.74
CA SER A 158 -13.94 0.33 -15.88
C SER A 158 -12.77 -0.06 -14.98
N THR A 159 -11.55 0.34 -15.35
CA THR A 159 -10.33 0.24 -14.52
C THR A 159 -10.06 1.51 -13.71
N GLN A 160 -10.81 2.58 -13.96
CA GLN A 160 -10.69 3.85 -13.24
C GLN A 160 -11.29 3.76 -11.84
N LEU A 161 -10.49 4.11 -10.83
CA LEU A 161 -10.89 4.02 -9.42
C LEU A 161 -12.09 4.88 -9.06
N SER A 162 -12.21 6.10 -9.60
CA SER A 162 -13.36 6.97 -9.34
C SER A 162 -14.65 6.34 -9.86
N THR A 163 -14.64 5.82 -11.09
CA THR A 163 -15.79 5.15 -11.70
C THR A 163 -16.16 3.86 -10.94
N MET A 164 -15.16 3.07 -10.54
CA MET A 164 -15.39 1.88 -9.71
C MET A 164 -16.05 2.23 -8.37
N ALA A 165 -15.55 3.25 -7.68
CA ALA A 165 -16.09 3.69 -6.40
C ALA A 165 -17.52 4.22 -6.53
N GLU A 166 -17.80 5.04 -7.53
CA GLU A 166 -19.14 5.57 -7.83
C GLU A 166 -20.11 4.45 -8.17
N PHE A 167 -19.71 3.49 -8.99
CA PHE A 167 -20.52 2.31 -9.32
C PHE A 167 -20.88 1.50 -8.07
N LEU A 168 -19.91 1.24 -7.18
CA LEU A 168 -20.14 0.47 -5.95
C LEU A 168 -21.00 1.21 -4.92
N VAL A 169 -21.06 2.55 -4.97
CA VAL A 169 -21.96 3.36 -4.11
C VAL A 169 -23.37 3.40 -4.71
N SER A 170 -23.49 3.57 -6.02
CA SER A 170 -24.77 3.83 -6.70
C SER A 170 -25.56 2.57 -7.05
N SER A 171 -24.89 1.44 -7.24
CA SER A 171 -25.55 0.19 -7.61
C SER A 171 -26.00 -0.58 -6.37
N GLU A 172 -27.19 -1.19 -6.45
CA GLU A 172 -27.61 -2.26 -5.54
C GLU A 172 -26.75 -3.51 -5.79
N VAL A 173 -25.42 -3.36 -5.66
CA VAL A 173 -24.50 -4.49 -5.74
C VAL A 173 -24.74 -5.31 -4.49
N GLY A 174 -25.65 -6.29 -4.57
CA GLY A 174 -25.84 -7.29 -3.52
C GLY A 174 -24.50 -7.96 -3.18
N LEU A 175 -24.44 -8.60 -2.03
CA LEU A 175 -23.26 -9.37 -1.56
C LEU A 175 -22.86 -10.39 -2.63
N ARG A 176 -21.96 -9.99 -3.53
CA ARG A 176 -21.40 -10.89 -4.54
C ARG A 176 -20.24 -11.65 -3.93
N VAL A 177 -20.31 -12.96 -3.92
CA VAL A 177 -19.24 -13.84 -3.42
C VAL A 177 -17.91 -13.51 -4.11
N SER A 178 -17.93 -13.17 -5.40
CA SER A 178 -16.72 -12.76 -6.15
C SER A 178 -16.02 -11.54 -5.55
N LEU A 179 -16.75 -10.52 -5.08
CA LEU A 179 -16.17 -9.36 -4.39
C LEU A 179 -15.57 -9.75 -3.03
N GLY A 180 -16.22 -10.63 -2.29
CA GLY A 180 -15.69 -11.14 -1.02
C GLY A 180 -14.36 -11.89 -1.20
N LEU A 181 -14.26 -12.75 -2.22
CA LEU A 181 -13.03 -13.46 -2.57
C LEU A 181 -11.93 -12.49 -3.03
N ALA A 182 -12.28 -11.50 -3.85
CA ALA A 182 -11.35 -10.46 -4.29
C ALA A 182 -10.83 -9.63 -3.11
N LEU A 183 -11.68 -9.31 -2.12
CA LEU A 183 -11.27 -8.61 -0.90
C LEU A 183 -10.27 -9.43 -0.09
N VAL A 184 -10.54 -10.72 0.14
CA VAL A 184 -9.62 -11.61 0.87
C VAL A 184 -8.29 -11.71 0.13
N ALA A 185 -8.32 -11.92 -1.19
CA ALA A 185 -7.11 -11.94 -2.01
C ALA A 185 -6.32 -10.62 -1.92
N LEU A 186 -7.01 -9.47 -1.98
CA LEU A 186 -6.36 -8.16 -1.84
C LEU A 186 -5.73 -7.96 -0.46
N ILE A 187 -6.37 -8.40 0.61
CA ILE A 187 -5.80 -8.34 1.96
C ILE A 187 -4.54 -9.20 2.03
N MET A 188 -4.55 -10.42 1.48
CA MET A 188 -3.37 -11.29 1.45
C MET A 188 -2.20 -10.66 0.67
N VAL A 189 -2.48 -10.10 -0.51
CA VAL A 189 -1.47 -9.36 -1.29
C VAL A 189 -0.98 -8.15 -0.53
N ALA A 190 -1.86 -7.34 0.07
CA ALA A 190 -1.50 -6.16 0.84
C ALA A 190 -0.57 -6.47 2.02
N ILE A 191 -0.80 -7.58 2.71
CA ILE A 191 0.06 -8.06 3.80
C ILE A 191 1.44 -8.43 3.27
N ALA A 192 1.52 -9.18 2.17
CA ALA A 192 2.79 -9.58 1.57
C ALA A 192 3.58 -8.39 1.04
N GLU A 193 2.90 -7.49 0.32
CA GLU A 193 3.47 -6.29 -0.26
C GLU A 193 4.05 -5.30 0.76
N ASN A 194 3.42 -5.22 1.92
CA ASN A 194 3.88 -4.34 3.00
C ASN A 194 4.83 -5.03 3.98
N ALA A 195 5.36 -6.21 3.63
CA ALA A 195 6.26 -6.99 4.48
C ALA A 195 5.71 -7.12 5.92
N ARG A 196 4.42 -7.50 6.05
CA ARG A 196 3.72 -7.62 7.33
C ARG A 196 3.57 -9.08 7.73
N ILE A 197 3.35 -9.32 9.03
CA ILE A 197 3.05 -10.66 9.55
C ILE A 197 1.74 -11.17 8.89
N PRO A 198 1.71 -12.40 8.38
CA PRO A 198 2.65 -13.51 8.62
C PRO A 198 3.83 -13.63 7.64
N VAL A 199 3.91 -12.82 6.59
CA VAL A 199 4.92 -12.95 5.52
C VAL A 199 6.30 -12.51 6.00
N ASP A 200 6.41 -11.29 6.53
CA ASP A 200 7.65 -10.78 7.09
C ASP A 200 7.38 -10.05 8.41
N ASN A 201 8.44 -9.79 9.17
CA ASN A 201 8.37 -9.01 10.39
C ASN A 201 9.50 -7.97 10.39
N PRO A 202 9.18 -6.70 10.14
CA PRO A 202 10.18 -5.63 10.07
C PRO A 202 10.91 -5.40 11.40
N ALA A 203 10.42 -5.94 12.52
CA ALA A 203 11.09 -5.85 13.82
C ALA A 203 12.10 -6.97 14.08
N THR A 204 12.26 -7.94 13.16
CA THR A 204 13.13 -9.10 13.34
C THR A 204 14.32 -9.01 12.41
N HIS A 205 15.50 -8.73 12.95
CA HIS A 205 16.77 -8.62 12.22
C HIS A 205 17.54 -9.94 12.23
N LEU A 206 16.91 -11.03 11.79
CA LEU A 206 17.54 -12.35 11.66
C LEU A 206 17.81 -12.64 10.18
N GLU A 207 19.04 -12.92 9.82
CA GLU A 207 19.53 -13.17 8.46
C GLU A 207 18.66 -14.16 7.67
N LEU A 208 18.27 -15.27 8.30
CA LEU A 208 17.49 -16.32 7.67
C LEU A 208 16.03 -15.91 7.37
N THR A 209 15.55 -14.81 7.94
CA THR A 209 14.12 -14.43 7.88
C THR A 209 13.86 -13.04 7.31
N MET A 210 14.90 -12.24 7.08
CA MET A 210 14.79 -10.90 6.51
C MET A 210 14.49 -10.96 5.01
N VAL A 211 13.59 -10.08 4.55
CA VAL A 211 13.31 -9.85 3.13
C VAL A 211 13.54 -8.38 2.80
N HIS A 212 12.58 -7.54 3.10
CA HIS A 212 12.62 -6.11 2.78
C HIS A 212 13.76 -5.37 3.49
N GLU A 213 13.91 -5.60 4.80
CA GLU A 213 14.94 -4.96 5.62
C GLU A 213 16.36 -5.30 5.13
N ALA A 214 16.58 -6.51 4.58
CA ALA A 214 17.88 -6.91 4.07
C ALA A 214 18.37 -6.05 2.89
N MET A 215 17.46 -5.57 2.03
CA MET A 215 17.80 -4.67 0.91
C MET A 215 18.08 -3.24 1.36
N VAL A 216 17.60 -2.86 2.54
CA VAL A 216 17.63 -1.47 3.03
C VAL A 216 18.79 -1.23 4.00
N LEU A 217 19.48 -2.28 4.49
CA LEU A 217 20.53 -2.21 5.49
C LEU A 217 21.67 -1.24 5.14
N GLU A 218 22.00 -1.12 3.88
CA GLU A 218 23.11 -0.28 3.41
C GLU A 218 22.72 1.20 3.24
N TYR A 219 21.43 1.51 3.35
CA TYR A 219 20.97 2.89 3.25
C TYR A 219 21.08 3.64 4.58
N SER A 220 21.48 4.91 4.52
CA SER A 220 21.64 5.78 5.68
C SER A 220 21.07 7.17 5.44
N GLY A 221 20.92 7.95 6.53
CA GLY A 221 20.52 9.34 6.49
C GLY A 221 19.23 9.59 5.73
N ARG A 222 19.21 10.60 4.87
CA ARG A 222 18.02 11.00 4.08
C ARG A 222 17.53 9.94 3.09
N HIS A 223 18.42 9.09 2.55
CA HIS A 223 18.02 8.00 1.64
C HIS A 223 17.17 6.99 2.39
N LEU A 224 17.58 6.57 3.57
CA LEU A 224 16.80 5.69 4.44
C LEU A 224 15.46 6.35 4.84
N ALA A 225 15.45 7.65 5.13
CA ALA A 225 14.22 8.37 5.46
C ALA A 225 13.19 8.31 4.31
N LEU A 226 13.63 8.48 3.06
CA LEU A 226 12.75 8.39 1.88
C LEU A 226 12.18 6.98 1.70
N ILE A 227 12.99 5.93 1.92
CA ILE A 227 12.53 4.54 1.83
C ILE A 227 11.52 4.23 2.94
N GLU A 228 11.78 4.64 4.18
CA GLU A 228 10.83 4.45 5.29
C GLU A 228 9.52 5.22 5.09
N LEU A 229 9.60 6.44 4.55
CA LEU A 229 8.41 7.21 4.19
C LEU A 229 7.62 6.53 3.08
N SER A 230 8.30 5.99 2.07
CA SER A 230 7.70 5.21 0.99
C SER A 230 7.00 3.95 1.49
N ALA A 231 7.61 3.24 2.43
CA ALA A 231 6.99 2.08 3.08
C ALA A 231 5.71 2.47 3.85
N SER A 232 5.72 3.62 4.52
CA SER A 232 4.53 4.16 5.19
C SER A 232 3.44 4.56 4.19
N LEU A 233 3.81 5.19 3.06
CA LEU A 233 2.91 5.54 1.96
C LEU A 233 2.30 4.29 1.31
N LYS A 234 3.09 3.25 1.09
CA LYS A 234 2.64 1.96 0.54
C LYS A 234 1.58 1.31 1.43
N LEU A 235 1.79 1.32 2.74
CA LEU A 235 0.80 0.82 3.70
C LEU A 235 -0.51 1.62 3.63
N LEU A 236 -0.42 2.96 3.63
CA LEU A 236 -1.59 3.82 3.49
C LEU A 236 -2.30 3.58 2.17
N LEU A 237 -1.58 3.43 1.05
CA LEU A 237 -2.12 3.16 -0.28
C LEU A 237 -2.97 1.88 -0.28
N TYR A 238 -2.45 0.76 0.23
CA TYR A 238 -3.22 -0.49 0.27
C TYR A 238 -4.48 -0.39 1.13
N LEU A 239 -4.40 0.26 2.30
CA LEU A 239 -5.59 0.51 3.11
C LEU A 239 -6.58 1.45 2.42
N SER A 240 -6.10 2.44 1.69
CA SER A 240 -6.94 3.34 0.88
C SER A 240 -7.60 2.62 -0.29
N LEU A 241 -6.90 1.70 -0.96
CA LEU A 241 -7.49 0.85 -2.01
C LEU A 241 -8.60 -0.03 -1.45
N ILE A 242 -8.37 -0.69 -0.33
CA ILE A 242 -9.40 -1.50 0.34
C ILE A 242 -10.60 -0.61 0.72
N ALA A 243 -10.35 0.57 1.30
CA ALA A 243 -11.40 1.51 1.68
C ALA A 243 -12.16 2.06 0.48
N CYS A 244 -11.49 2.34 -0.64
CA CYS A 244 -12.10 2.88 -1.86
C CYS A 244 -12.95 1.83 -2.58
N LEU A 245 -12.47 0.58 -2.70
CA LEU A 245 -13.12 -0.47 -3.49
C LEU A 245 -14.17 -1.27 -2.71
N PHE A 246 -13.98 -1.48 -1.40
CA PHE A 246 -14.86 -2.37 -0.62
C PHE A 246 -15.67 -1.64 0.47
N VAL A 247 -15.28 -0.42 0.82
CA VAL A 247 -15.96 0.43 1.81
C VAL A 247 -16.09 1.86 1.25
N PRO A 248 -16.72 2.07 0.08
CA PRO A 248 -16.72 3.37 -0.60
C PRO A 248 -17.59 4.43 0.08
N TRP A 249 -18.38 4.08 1.11
CA TRP A 249 -19.24 5.02 1.82
C TRP A 249 -18.45 6.19 2.42
N GLY A 250 -18.99 7.41 2.28
CA GLY A 250 -18.35 8.63 2.76
C GLY A 250 -17.38 9.27 1.75
N LEU A 251 -17.26 8.73 0.53
CA LEU A 251 -16.65 9.44 -0.58
C LEU A 251 -17.61 10.53 -1.09
N VAL A 252 -17.10 11.73 -1.25
CA VAL A 252 -17.87 12.90 -1.67
C VAL A 252 -17.82 13.00 -3.19
N PRO A 253 -18.98 13.17 -3.89
CA PRO A 253 -19.01 13.33 -5.33
C PRO A 253 -18.35 14.64 -5.78
N ALA A 254 -17.94 14.69 -7.05
CA ALA A 254 -17.39 15.89 -7.66
C ALA A 254 -18.41 17.05 -7.58
N GLY A 255 -17.94 18.27 -7.27
CA GLY A 255 -18.80 19.45 -7.18
C GLY A 255 -19.54 19.68 -5.88
N ALA A 256 -19.39 18.82 -4.89
CA ALA A 256 -20.03 18.98 -3.58
C ALA A 256 -19.50 20.21 -2.80
N ALA A 257 -20.34 20.73 -1.89
CA ALA A 257 -20.00 21.88 -1.04
C ALA A 257 -18.79 21.63 -0.14
N ALA A 258 -18.04 22.68 0.20
CA ALA A 258 -16.81 22.59 1.01
C ALA A 258 -17.04 21.90 2.37
N GLY A 259 -18.22 22.07 2.99
CA GLY A 259 -18.57 21.38 4.24
C GLY A 259 -18.60 19.85 4.12
N MET A 260 -19.01 19.31 2.95
CA MET A 260 -19.02 17.88 2.70
C MET A 260 -17.60 17.30 2.58
N LEU A 261 -16.62 18.10 2.11
CA LEU A 261 -15.22 17.68 2.05
C LEU A 261 -14.65 17.37 3.45
N ALA A 262 -15.00 18.17 4.44
CA ALA A 262 -14.59 17.93 5.83
C ALA A 262 -15.16 16.60 6.37
N ILE A 263 -16.42 16.29 6.03
CA ILE A 263 -17.06 15.01 6.40
C ILE A 263 -16.35 13.85 5.67
N GLY A 264 -16.03 14.01 4.39
CA GLY A 264 -15.28 13.00 3.61
C GLY A 264 -13.91 12.72 4.21
N ILE A 265 -13.17 13.76 4.58
CA ILE A 265 -11.86 13.64 5.24
C ILE A 265 -11.99 12.93 6.59
N ALA A 266 -12.98 13.30 7.41
CA ALA A 266 -13.24 12.66 8.70
C ALA A 266 -13.61 11.16 8.53
N ALA A 267 -14.44 10.84 7.54
CA ALA A 267 -14.79 9.46 7.20
C ALA A 267 -13.55 8.66 6.75
N TYR A 268 -12.69 9.25 5.92
CA TYR A 268 -11.45 8.63 5.49
C TYR A 268 -10.50 8.36 6.67
N MET A 269 -10.31 9.34 7.56
CA MET A 269 -9.50 9.15 8.78
C MET A 269 -10.07 8.04 9.67
N GLY A 270 -11.39 7.96 9.80
CA GLY A 270 -12.07 6.88 10.52
C GLY A 270 -11.78 5.50 9.91
N LYS A 271 -11.88 5.38 8.58
CA LYS A 271 -11.56 4.13 7.85
C LYS A 271 -10.10 3.71 8.05
N LEU A 272 -9.16 4.65 7.96
CA LEU A 272 -7.74 4.38 8.22
C LEU A 272 -7.49 3.94 9.66
N ALA A 273 -8.15 4.57 10.63
CA ALA A 273 -8.02 4.20 12.03
C ALA A 273 -8.55 2.79 12.29
N VAL A 274 -9.71 2.44 11.73
CA VAL A 274 -10.29 1.09 11.83
C VAL A 274 -9.39 0.08 11.11
N GLY A 275 -9.02 0.33 9.85
CA GLY A 275 -8.18 -0.57 9.06
C GLY A 275 -6.81 -0.80 9.71
N GLY A 276 -6.15 0.26 10.21
CA GLY A 276 -4.90 0.16 10.95
C GLY A 276 -5.02 -0.62 12.26
N SER A 277 -6.14 -0.46 12.97
CA SER A 277 -6.41 -1.22 14.21
C SER A 277 -6.67 -2.71 13.93
N LEU A 278 -7.43 -3.01 12.87
CA LEU A 278 -7.66 -4.39 12.42
C LEU A 278 -6.37 -5.06 11.97
N LEU A 279 -5.50 -4.33 11.25
CA LEU A 279 -4.18 -4.82 10.88
C LEU A 279 -3.33 -5.14 12.12
N ALA A 280 -3.32 -4.25 13.12
CA ALA A 280 -2.59 -4.48 14.37
C ALA A 280 -3.12 -5.69 15.13
N LEU A 281 -4.44 -5.87 15.18
CA LEU A 281 -5.10 -7.05 15.78
C LEU A 281 -4.70 -8.33 15.04
N PHE A 282 -4.74 -8.31 13.71
CA PHE A 282 -4.34 -9.44 12.88
C PHE A 282 -2.87 -9.83 13.11
N GLU A 283 -1.96 -8.85 13.09
CA GLU A 283 -0.53 -9.08 13.35
C GLU A 283 -0.22 -9.61 14.74
N THR A 284 -1.06 -9.32 15.75
CA THR A 284 -0.86 -9.84 17.11
C THR A 284 -1.48 -11.22 17.31
N SER A 285 -2.44 -11.60 16.47
CA SER A 285 -3.15 -12.88 16.56
C SER A 285 -2.45 -14.01 15.80
N ILE A 286 -1.58 -13.69 14.85
CA ILE A 286 -0.95 -14.67 13.95
C ILE A 286 0.56 -14.66 14.13
N ALA A 287 1.17 -15.85 14.10
CA ALA A 287 2.62 -15.99 14.13
C ALA A 287 3.22 -15.83 12.72
N LYS A 288 4.50 -15.38 12.66
CA LYS A 288 5.26 -15.33 11.41
C LYS A 288 5.40 -16.72 10.81
N MET A 289 5.11 -16.84 9.50
CA MET A 289 5.33 -18.10 8.76
C MET A 289 6.80 -18.23 8.34
N ARG A 290 7.18 -19.44 7.97
CA ARG A 290 8.50 -19.69 7.37
C ARG A 290 8.53 -19.12 5.96
N VAL A 291 9.66 -18.55 5.53
CA VAL A 291 9.84 -17.91 4.22
C VAL A 291 9.42 -18.84 3.07
N PHE A 292 9.71 -20.14 3.18
CA PHE A 292 9.33 -21.15 2.17
C PHE A 292 7.81 -21.37 2.00
N ARG A 293 6.98 -20.90 2.94
CA ARG A 293 5.51 -20.96 2.84
C ARG A 293 4.89 -19.70 2.24
N VAL A 294 5.69 -18.66 2.04
CA VAL A 294 5.20 -17.41 1.41
C VAL A 294 4.67 -17.65 -0.01
N PRO A 295 5.30 -18.48 -0.87
CA PRO A 295 4.74 -18.82 -2.16
C PRO A 295 3.37 -19.53 -2.07
N GLU A 296 3.16 -20.42 -1.08
CA GLU A 296 1.87 -21.06 -0.87
C GLU A 296 0.79 -20.04 -0.50
N PHE A 297 1.12 -19.08 0.38
CA PHE A 297 0.23 -18.00 0.79
C PHE A 297 -0.17 -17.11 -0.39
N LEU A 298 0.80 -16.70 -1.21
CA LEU A 298 0.54 -15.87 -2.39
C LEU A 298 -0.12 -16.68 -3.53
N GLY A 299 0.22 -17.95 -3.68
CA GLY A 299 -0.48 -18.86 -4.56
C GLY A 299 -1.96 -19.00 -4.20
N ALA A 300 -2.29 -19.07 -2.91
CA ALA A 300 -3.67 -19.06 -2.45
C ALA A 300 -4.37 -17.73 -2.79
N ALA A 301 -3.68 -16.57 -2.65
CA ALA A 301 -4.24 -15.29 -3.06
C ALA A 301 -4.53 -15.23 -4.56
N LEU A 302 -3.62 -15.75 -5.40
CA LEU A 302 -3.80 -15.86 -6.85
C LEU A 302 -5.00 -16.76 -7.19
N MET A 303 -5.12 -17.91 -6.55
CA MET A 303 -6.25 -18.84 -6.76
C MET A 303 -7.58 -18.23 -6.34
N LEU A 304 -7.62 -17.48 -5.23
CA LEU A 304 -8.81 -16.74 -4.81
C LEU A 304 -9.21 -15.65 -5.81
N GLY A 305 -8.24 -14.91 -6.36
CA GLY A 305 -8.47 -13.92 -7.41
C GLY A 305 -9.01 -14.56 -8.69
N LEU A 306 -8.44 -15.68 -9.11
CA LEU A 306 -8.91 -16.46 -10.26
C LEU A 306 -10.32 -17.01 -10.02
N LEU A 307 -10.57 -17.59 -8.86
CA LEU A 307 -11.90 -18.10 -8.49
C LEU A 307 -12.96 -16.97 -8.46
N ALA A 308 -12.59 -15.80 -7.95
CA ALA A 308 -13.45 -14.61 -7.97
C ALA A 308 -13.85 -14.22 -9.39
N THR A 309 -12.90 -14.23 -10.32
CA THR A 309 -13.14 -13.93 -11.74
C THR A 309 -14.03 -15.00 -12.39
N LEU A 310 -13.75 -16.28 -12.17
CA LEU A 310 -14.55 -17.39 -12.72
C LEU A 310 -16.00 -17.36 -12.23
N LEU A 311 -16.20 -17.15 -10.93
CA LEU A 311 -17.54 -17.03 -10.36
C LEU A 311 -18.33 -15.86 -10.93
N LEU A 312 -17.65 -14.77 -11.31
CA LEU A 312 -18.29 -13.64 -11.98
C LEU A 312 -18.84 -14.04 -13.35
N PHE A 313 -18.09 -14.82 -14.15
CA PHE A 313 -18.54 -15.30 -15.45
C PHE A 313 -19.72 -16.27 -15.30
N VAL A 314 -19.64 -17.21 -14.38
CA VAL A 314 -20.72 -18.15 -14.11
C VAL A 314 -22.00 -17.44 -13.65
N SER A 315 -21.89 -16.44 -12.78
CA SER A 315 -23.05 -15.67 -12.30
C SER A 315 -23.69 -14.74 -13.37
N ARG A 316 -22.99 -14.45 -14.46
CA ARG A 316 -23.53 -13.70 -15.61
C ARG A 316 -24.17 -14.58 -16.66
N SER A 317 -23.84 -15.88 -16.68
CA SER A 317 -24.39 -16.86 -17.62
C SER A 317 -25.65 -17.53 -17.11
N LEU A 318 -25.97 -17.39 -15.83
CA LEU A 318 -27.21 -17.80 -15.17
C LEU A 318 -28.20 -16.62 -15.08
#